data_29e2ef2239a7eca3e52b80caab093b24
#
_entry.id   29e2ef2239a7eca3e52b80caab093b24
#
_cell.length_a   1.000
_cell.length_b   1.000
_cell.length_c   1.000
_cell.angle_alpha   90.00
_cell.angle_beta   90.00
_cell.angle_gamma   90.00
#
_symmetry.space_group_name_H-M   'P 1'
#
loop_
_entity.id
_entity.type
_entity.pdbx_description
1 polymer ?
#
loop_
_entity_poly.entity_id
_entity_poly.type
_entity_poly.pdbx_seq_one_letter_code
_entity_poly.pdbx_strand_id
1 'polypeptide(L)'
;MEVDDAALLRGVSEGSEQAFNRLVDRHQQAVRTFLRKLAGPDAEDVAQEVFIAVWRRAGSFRGHASVRSWLFAIAWRKAKDSQRRWFRRARRETEWGDATATQTLPTTDGMRFALAQALAALPLDQRAAIMLCLAHEFTHAEAAEVLQLPLGTVKSHVSRGREKLRALIGE
;
A
#
# COMPACT_ATOMS: atom_id res chain seq x y z
N MET A 1 -26.76 6.69 -11.52
CA MET A 1 -26.64 6.77 -10.05
C MET A 1 -25.49 5.87 -9.64
N GLU A 2 -24.41 6.47 -9.16
CA GLU A 2 -23.21 5.72 -8.78
C GLU A 2 -23.47 5.02 -7.44
N VAL A 3 -23.33 3.69 -7.44
CA VAL A 3 -23.54 2.90 -6.22
C VAL A 3 -22.37 3.17 -5.27
N ASP A 4 -22.68 3.55 -4.03
CA ASP A 4 -21.71 3.82 -2.99
C ASP A 4 -20.91 2.56 -2.62
N ASP A 5 -19.61 2.74 -2.27
CA ASP A 5 -18.72 1.66 -1.89
C ASP A 5 -19.23 0.84 -0.70
N ALA A 6 -19.92 1.47 0.27
CA ALA A 6 -20.51 0.77 1.39
C ALA A 6 -21.65 -0.18 0.94
N ALA A 7 -22.44 0.25 -0.05
CA ALA A 7 -23.47 -0.60 -0.65
C ALA A 7 -22.85 -1.76 -1.46
N LEU A 8 -21.76 -1.49 -2.21
CA LEU A 8 -21.02 -2.55 -2.90
C LEU A 8 -20.46 -3.58 -1.91
N LEU A 9 -19.81 -3.12 -0.84
CA LEU A 9 -19.22 -4.00 0.15
C LEU A 9 -20.28 -4.85 0.88
N ARG A 10 -21.46 -4.28 1.10
CA ARG A 10 -22.62 -5.04 1.62
C ARG A 10 -23.03 -6.14 0.65
N GLY A 11 -23.18 -5.83 -0.64
CA GLY A 11 -23.43 -6.84 -1.66
C GLY A 11 -22.37 -7.95 -1.70
N VAL A 12 -21.09 -7.58 -1.54
CA VAL A 12 -19.99 -8.56 -1.42
C VAL A 12 -20.20 -9.47 -0.21
N SER A 13 -20.61 -8.92 0.94
CA SER A 13 -20.88 -9.73 2.15
C SER A 13 -22.04 -10.69 1.99
N GLU A 14 -22.96 -10.41 1.05
CA GLU A 14 -24.09 -11.24 0.65
C GLU A 14 -23.74 -12.22 -0.48
N GLY A 15 -22.48 -12.25 -0.94
CA GLY A 15 -21.98 -13.16 -1.96
C GLY A 15 -22.14 -12.67 -3.40
N SER A 16 -22.41 -11.38 -3.63
CA SER A 16 -22.55 -10.81 -4.98
C SER A 16 -21.19 -10.62 -5.66
N GLU A 17 -20.89 -11.47 -6.64
CA GLU A 17 -19.72 -11.35 -7.50
C GLU A 17 -19.74 -10.03 -8.32
N GLN A 18 -20.91 -9.59 -8.75
CA GLN A 18 -21.05 -8.35 -9.49
C GLN A 18 -20.67 -7.13 -8.63
N ALA A 19 -21.09 -7.10 -7.36
CA ALA A 19 -20.69 -6.05 -6.43
C ALA A 19 -19.19 -6.07 -6.18
N PHE A 20 -18.61 -7.27 -6.05
CA PHE A 20 -17.18 -7.45 -5.89
C PHE A 20 -16.38 -6.94 -7.10
N ASN A 21 -16.76 -7.34 -8.30
CA ASN A 21 -16.08 -6.88 -9.52
C ASN A 21 -16.10 -5.35 -9.64
N ARG A 22 -17.23 -4.70 -9.34
CA ARG A 22 -17.32 -3.23 -9.34
C ARG A 22 -16.41 -2.60 -8.28
N LEU A 23 -16.32 -3.18 -7.09
CA LEU A 23 -15.43 -2.70 -6.03
C LEU A 23 -13.96 -2.85 -6.43
N VAL A 24 -13.58 -3.99 -7.02
CA VAL A 24 -12.25 -4.23 -7.58
C VAL A 24 -11.92 -3.20 -8.65
N ASP A 25 -12.80 -3.00 -9.63
CA ASP A 25 -12.58 -2.06 -10.73
C ASP A 25 -12.30 -0.64 -10.24
N ARG A 26 -12.99 -0.20 -9.19
CA ARG A 26 -12.78 1.13 -8.58
C ARG A 26 -11.43 1.27 -7.88
N HIS A 27 -11.00 0.24 -7.18
CA HIS A 27 -9.89 0.37 -6.22
C HIS A 27 -8.60 -0.30 -6.67
N GLN A 28 -8.63 -1.24 -7.63
CA GLN A 28 -7.47 -2.05 -8.00
C GLN A 28 -6.26 -1.19 -8.42
N GLN A 29 -6.47 -0.14 -9.20
CA GLN A 29 -5.37 0.69 -9.68
C GLN A 29 -4.67 1.42 -8.52
N ALA A 30 -5.44 1.99 -7.61
CA ALA A 30 -4.91 2.68 -6.44
C ALA A 30 -4.17 1.71 -5.49
N VAL A 31 -4.75 0.54 -5.24
CA VAL A 31 -4.13 -0.51 -4.41
C VAL A 31 -2.83 -1.01 -5.03
N ARG A 32 -2.82 -1.31 -6.33
CA ARG A 32 -1.60 -1.74 -7.03
C ARG A 32 -0.52 -0.67 -6.99
N THR A 33 -0.88 0.60 -7.22
CA THR A 33 0.09 1.71 -7.16
C THR A 33 0.71 1.84 -5.77
N PHE A 34 -0.09 1.71 -4.73
CA PHE A 34 0.38 1.70 -3.35
C PHE A 34 1.33 0.51 -3.09
N LEU A 35 0.92 -0.69 -3.46
CA LEU A 35 1.69 -1.91 -3.21
C LEU A 35 3.00 -1.98 -4.02
N ARG A 36 3.04 -1.48 -5.26
CA ARG A 36 4.29 -1.43 -6.05
C ARG A 36 5.38 -0.64 -5.34
N LYS A 37 5.01 0.37 -4.57
CA LYS A 37 5.98 1.18 -3.80
C LYS A 37 6.37 0.54 -2.47
N LEU A 38 5.59 -0.42 -1.96
CA LEU A 38 5.82 -1.04 -0.64
C LEU A 38 6.30 -2.49 -0.71
N ALA A 39 5.76 -3.28 -1.62
CA ALA A 39 6.01 -4.71 -1.74
C ALA A 39 6.95 -5.07 -2.92
N GLY A 40 7.32 -4.11 -3.75
CA GLY A 40 8.24 -4.32 -4.87
C GLY A 40 7.77 -5.40 -5.84
N PRO A 41 8.60 -6.43 -6.13
CA PRO A 41 8.28 -7.50 -7.07
C PRO A 41 7.04 -8.31 -6.70
N ASP A 42 6.75 -8.44 -5.41
CA ASP A 42 5.60 -9.21 -4.90
C ASP A 42 4.27 -8.43 -5.00
N ALA A 43 4.28 -7.19 -5.53
CA ALA A 43 3.13 -6.28 -5.47
C ALA A 43 1.86 -6.84 -6.11
N GLU A 44 1.96 -7.55 -7.24
CA GLU A 44 0.80 -8.13 -7.92
C GLU A 44 0.21 -9.31 -7.12
N ASP A 45 1.05 -10.18 -6.59
CA ASP A 45 0.60 -11.29 -5.74
C ASP A 45 -0.04 -10.76 -4.44
N VAL A 46 0.56 -9.74 -3.85
CA VAL A 46 0.02 -9.08 -2.66
C VAL A 46 -1.32 -8.39 -2.97
N ALA A 47 -1.47 -7.77 -4.15
CA ALA A 47 -2.74 -7.18 -4.56
C ALA A 47 -3.85 -8.24 -4.69
N GLN A 48 -3.56 -9.40 -5.25
CA GLN A 48 -4.51 -10.51 -5.30
C GLN A 48 -4.89 -10.96 -3.88
N GLU A 49 -3.91 -11.14 -2.98
CA GLU A 49 -4.17 -11.48 -1.58
C GLU A 49 -5.05 -10.43 -0.88
N VAL A 50 -4.91 -9.14 -1.22
CA VAL A 50 -5.77 -8.07 -0.69
C VAL A 50 -7.22 -8.28 -1.11
N PHE A 51 -7.49 -8.47 -2.40
CA PHE A 51 -8.88 -8.62 -2.87
C PHE A 51 -9.51 -9.95 -2.43
N ILE A 52 -8.74 -11.02 -2.30
CA ILE A 52 -9.21 -12.26 -1.65
C ILE A 52 -9.60 -11.99 -0.19
N ALA A 53 -8.80 -11.20 0.53
CA ALA A 53 -9.12 -10.84 1.92
C ALA A 53 -10.35 -9.93 2.00
N VAL A 54 -10.54 -9.01 1.05
CA VAL A 54 -11.75 -8.17 0.93
C VAL A 54 -12.99 -9.05 0.78
N TRP A 55 -12.97 -9.99 -0.17
CA TRP A 55 -14.07 -10.93 -0.38
C TRP A 55 -14.43 -11.68 0.91
N ARG A 56 -13.42 -12.26 1.57
CA ARG A 56 -13.62 -13.07 2.78
C ARG A 56 -14.06 -12.26 4.00
N ARG A 57 -13.70 -10.97 4.06
CA ARG A 57 -13.90 -10.12 5.24
C ARG A 57 -14.96 -9.04 5.06
N ALA A 58 -15.64 -8.98 3.93
CA ALA A 58 -16.65 -7.97 3.65
C ALA A 58 -17.69 -7.86 4.78
N GLY A 59 -18.18 -8.99 5.30
CA GLY A 59 -19.12 -9.05 6.42
C GLY A 59 -18.57 -8.56 7.77
N SER A 60 -17.26 -8.36 7.90
CA SER A 60 -16.63 -7.83 9.13
C SER A 60 -16.51 -6.29 9.14
N PHE A 61 -16.83 -5.64 8.04
CA PHE A 61 -16.81 -4.17 7.95
C PHE A 61 -17.90 -3.57 8.85
N ARG A 62 -17.52 -2.65 9.74
CA ARG A 62 -18.42 -2.03 10.71
C ARG A 62 -18.78 -0.58 10.41
N GLY A 63 -18.25 0.00 9.34
CA GLY A 63 -18.54 1.39 8.96
C GLY A 63 -17.87 2.46 9.83
N HIS A 64 -16.91 2.11 10.70
CA HIS A 64 -16.18 3.10 11.51
C HIS A 64 -15.23 3.97 10.68
N ALA A 65 -14.81 3.50 9.53
CA ALA A 65 -13.99 4.21 8.56
C ALA A 65 -14.61 4.08 7.17
N SER A 66 -14.10 4.81 6.18
CA SER A 66 -14.50 4.61 4.80
C SER A 66 -14.09 3.21 4.29
N VAL A 67 -14.83 2.67 3.33
CA VAL A 67 -14.46 1.40 2.67
C VAL A 67 -13.05 1.50 2.08
N ARG A 68 -12.72 2.64 1.51
CA ARG A 68 -11.38 2.93 0.98
C ARG A 68 -10.30 2.81 2.06
N SER A 69 -10.48 3.44 3.24
CA SER A 69 -9.54 3.34 4.36
C SER A 69 -9.40 1.90 4.87
N TRP A 70 -10.52 1.19 4.98
CA TRP A 70 -10.52 -0.21 5.39
C TRP A 70 -9.77 -1.11 4.41
N LEU A 71 -9.95 -0.90 3.10
CA LEU A 71 -9.27 -1.62 2.04
C LEU A 71 -7.77 -1.36 2.05
N PHE A 72 -7.35 -0.09 2.20
CA PHE A 72 -5.93 0.27 2.32
C PHE A 72 -5.29 -0.26 3.61
N ALA A 73 -6.05 -0.40 4.70
CA ALA A 73 -5.57 -1.05 5.92
C ALA A 73 -5.27 -2.55 5.69
N ILE A 74 -6.09 -3.23 4.89
CA ILE A 74 -5.81 -4.61 4.46
C ILE A 74 -4.54 -4.65 3.59
N ALA A 75 -4.44 -3.75 2.61
CA ALA A 75 -3.28 -3.65 1.73
C ALA A 75 -1.98 -3.39 2.51
N TRP A 76 -2.02 -2.49 3.49
CA TRP A 76 -0.89 -2.20 4.36
C TRP A 76 -0.41 -3.41 5.16
N ARG A 77 -1.34 -4.14 5.80
CA ARG A 77 -1.00 -5.36 6.55
C ARG A 77 -0.34 -6.41 5.64
N LYS A 78 -0.91 -6.61 4.45
CA LYS A 78 -0.37 -7.55 3.47
C LYS A 78 1.02 -7.15 2.97
N ALA A 79 1.27 -5.85 2.73
CA ALA A 79 2.58 -5.32 2.37
C ALA A 79 3.63 -5.56 3.47
N LYS A 80 3.27 -5.32 4.74
CA LYS A 80 4.16 -5.60 5.88
C LYS A 80 4.50 -7.09 6.00
N ASP A 81 3.51 -7.95 5.80
CA ASP A 81 3.73 -9.41 5.85
C ASP A 81 4.62 -9.89 4.69
N SER A 82 4.41 -9.35 3.47
CA SER A 82 5.29 -9.64 2.32
C SER A 82 6.72 -9.21 2.60
N GLN A 83 6.93 -7.99 3.11
CA GLN A 83 8.26 -7.52 3.45
C GLN A 83 8.95 -8.41 4.51
N ARG A 84 8.22 -8.82 5.55
CA ARG A 84 8.75 -9.75 6.57
C ARG A 84 9.12 -11.11 5.97
N ARG A 85 8.31 -11.63 5.02
CA ARG A 85 8.62 -12.87 4.29
C ARG A 85 9.90 -12.73 3.47
N TRP A 86 10.04 -11.59 2.78
CA TRP A 86 11.22 -11.28 1.97
C TRP A 86 12.50 -11.24 2.83
N PHE A 87 12.50 -10.51 3.94
CA PHE A 87 13.65 -10.46 4.85
C PHE A 87 14.03 -11.84 5.42
N ARG A 88 13.04 -12.66 5.77
CA ARG A 88 13.32 -14.02 6.24
C ARG A 88 13.93 -14.90 5.14
N ARG A 89 13.52 -14.72 3.88
CA ARG A 89 14.08 -15.43 2.73
C ARG A 89 15.50 -14.97 2.46
N ALA A 90 15.71 -13.66 2.33
CA ALA A 90 17.03 -13.07 2.11
C ALA A 90 18.05 -13.48 3.19
N ARG A 91 17.63 -13.53 4.47
CA ARG A 91 18.52 -13.99 5.55
C ARG A 91 18.92 -15.45 5.42
N ARG A 92 18.03 -16.33 4.97
CA ARG A 92 18.36 -17.73 4.69
C ARG A 92 19.31 -17.86 3.49
N GLU A 93 19.08 -17.07 2.44
CA GLU A 93 19.93 -17.07 1.24
C GLU A 93 21.34 -16.55 1.53
N THR A 94 21.50 -15.55 2.41
CA THR A 94 22.82 -15.08 2.87
C THR A 94 23.55 -16.11 3.72
N GLU A 95 22.85 -16.95 4.46
CA GLU A 95 23.45 -18.10 5.18
C GLU A 95 23.95 -19.20 4.23
N TRP A 96 23.47 -19.21 2.96
CA TRP A 96 23.83 -20.19 1.92
C TRP A 96 24.62 -19.59 0.73
N GLY A 97 25.05 -18.33 0.81
CA GLY A 97 26.09 -17.78 -0.07
C GLY A 97 25.68 -17.23 -1.42
N ASP A 98 24.40 -16.99 -1.68
CA ASP A 98 23.92 -16.33 -2.91
C ASP A 98 23.08 -15.08 -2.59
N ALA A 99 23.75 -13.92 -2.48
CA ALA A 99 23.09 -12.63 -2.28
C ALA A 99 23.22 -11.75 -3.52
N THR A 100 22.27 -11.84 -4.44
CA THR A 100 22.09 -10.80 -5.47
C THR A 100 20.60 -10.55 -5.71
N ALA A 101 19.99 -9.68 -4.91
CA ALA A 101 18.70 -9.09 -5.22
C ALA A 101 18.85 -7.58 -5.40
N THR A 102 19.40 -7.17 -6.52
CA THR A 102 19.35 -5.78 -6.98
C THR A 102 18.00 -5.59 -7.67
N GLN A 103 17.09 -4.87 -7.02
CA GLN A 103 15.84 -4.45 -7.67
C GLN A 103 16.14 -3.39 -8.73
N THR A 104 16.27 -3.80 -9.97
CA THR A 104 16.27 -2.91 -11.14
C THR A 104 14.83 -2.66 -11.55
N LEU A 105 14.31 -1.47 -11.25
CA LEU A 105 13.06 -0.97 -11.85
C LEU A 105 13.41 -0.40 -13.23
N PRO A 106 12.83 -0.88 -14.32
CA PRO A 106 12.99 -0.26 -15.63
C PRO A 106 12.22 1.07 -15.64
N THR A 107 12.92 2.17 -15.84
CA THR A 107 12.29 3.48 -15.97
C THR A 107 12.87 4.24 -17.15
N THR A 108 11.96 4.65 -18.01
CA THR A 108 12.23 5.42 -19.23
C THR A 108 12.34 6.93 -18.95
N ASP A 109 12.18 7.36 -17.68
CA ASP A 109 12.17 8.77 -17.29
C ASP A 109 13.04 8.96 -16.05
N GLY A 110 14.13 9.71 -16.19
CA GLY A 110 15.13 9.92 -15.13
C GLY A 110 14.52 10.49 -13.82
N MET A 111 13.53 11.38 -13.92
CA MET A 111 12.85 11.95 -12.76
C MET A 111 12.03 10.89 -12.01
N ARG A 112 11.30 10.04 -12.72
CA ARG A 112 10.53 8.94 -12.11
C ARG A 112 11.45 7.91 -11.45
N PHE A 113 12.60 7.68 -12.04
CA PHE A 113 13.62 6.78 -11.46
C PHE A 113 14.17 7.35 -10.17
N ALA A 114 14.59 8.63 -10.18
CA ALA A 114 15.08 9.30 -8.99
C ALA A 114 14.04 9.29 -7.85
N LEU A 115 12.77 9.59 -8.15
CA LEU A 115 11.67 9.52 -7.19
C LEU A 115 11.45 8.09 -6.66
N ALA A 116 11.53 7.08 -7.52
CA ALA A 116 11.37 5.69 -7.10
C ALA A 116 12.51 5.25 -6.17
N GLN A 117 13.75 5.62 -6.48
CA GLN A 117 14.90 5.37 -5.59
C GLN A 117 14.78 6.12 -4.28
N ALA A 118 14.41 7.40 -4.33
CA ALA A 118 14.20 8.22 -3.14
C ALA A 118 13.15 7.62 -2.21
N LEU A 119 12.02 7.16 -2.76
CA LEU A 119 10.99 6.45 -2.00
C LEU A 119 11.50 5.11 -1.43
N ALA A 120 12.27 4.35 -2.22
CA ALA A 120 12.82 3.07 -1.78
C ALA A 120 13.82 3.22 -0.61
N ALA A 121 14.52 4.35 -0.52
CA ALA A 121 15.44 4.67 0.56
C ALA A 121 14.75 5.04 1.89
N LEU A 122 13.43 5.26 1.88
CA LEU A 122 12.67 5.57 3.10
C LEU A 122 12.31 4.31 3.88
N PRO A 123 12.29 4.37 5.23
CA PRO A 123 11.67 3.32 6.04
C PRO A 123 10.25 3.03 5.58
N LEU A 124 9.81 1.77 5.70
CA LEU A 124 8.53 1.31 5.16
C LEU A 124 7.33 2.13 5.66
N ASP A 125 7.24 2.38 6.97
CA ASP A 125 6.15 3.15 7.57
C ASP A 125 6.13 4.61 7.06
N GLN A 126 7.31 5.22 6.90
CA GLN A 126 7.44 6.57 6.35
C GLN A 126 7.03 6.62 4.87
N ARG A 127 7.44 5.63 4.09
CA ARG A 127 7.05 5.47 2.68
C ARG A 127 5.54 5.30 2.55
N ALA A 128 4.93 4.45 3.38
CA ALA A 128 3.50 4.23 3.40
C ALA A 128 2.72 5.52 3.76
N ALA A 129 3.16 6.26 4.77
CA ALA A 129 2.54 7.53 5.16
C ALA A 129 2.57 8.56 4.02
N ILE A 130 3.70 8.67 3.32
CA ILE A 130 3.84 9.56 2.16
C ILE A 130 2.91 9.12 1.04
N MET A 131 2.90 7.83 0.71
CA MET A 131 2.05 7.32 -0.36
C MET A 131 0.57 7.57 -0.07
N LEU A 132 0.11 7.32 1.15
CA LEU A 132 -1.27 7.58 1.53
C LEU A 132 -1.61 9.07 1.43
N CYS A 133 -0.79 9.94 2.02
CA CYS A 133 -1.14 11.35 2.12
C CYS A 133 -0.89 12.14 0.84
N LEU A 134 0.17 11.84 0.07
CA LEU A 134 0.55 12.62 -1.11
C LEU A 134 0.08 12.02 -2.43
N ALA A 135 0.05 10.70 -2.54
CA ALA A 135 -0.33 10.04 -3.80
C ALA A 135 -1.80 9.58 -3.80
N HIS A 136 -2.34 9.30 -2.63
CA HIS A 136 -3.71 8.81 -2.48
C HIS A 136 -4.64 9.76 -1.72
N GLU A 137 -4.18 10.99 -1.40
CA GLU A 137 -4.98 12.07 -0.84
C GLU A 137 -5.72 11.72 0.47
N PHE A 138 -5.15 10.83 1.27
CA PHE A 138 -5.63 10.58 2.62
C PHE A 138 -5.26 11.74 3.53
N THR A 139 -6.17 12.12 4.41
CA THR A 139 -5.82 13.00 5.53
C THR A 139 -4.84 12.31 6.47
N HIS A 140 -4.08 13.06 7.24
CA HIS A 140 -3.17 12.47 8.23
C HIS A 140 -3.91 11.59 9.26
N ALA A 141 -5.17 11.93 9.58
CA ALA A 141 -5.99 11.13 10.49
C ALA A 141 -6.37 9.78 9.88
N GLU A 142 -6.88 9.78 8.65
CA GLU A 142 -7.19 8.53 7.93
C GLU A 142 -5.94 7.66 7.72
N ALA A 143 -4.81 8.28 7.35
CA ALA A 143 -3.55 7.54 7.23
C ALA A 143 -3.09 6.95 8.57
N ALA A 144 -3.31 7.63 9.69
CA ALA A 144 -3.03 7.13 11.03
C ALA A 144 -3.86 5.88 11.34
N GLU A 145 -5.15 5.89 10.99
CA GLU A 145 -6.03 4.72 11.12
C GLU A 145 -5.59 3.56 10.23
N VAL A 146 -5.29 3.83 8.95
CA VAL A 146 -4.81 2.82 7.99
C VAL A 146 -3.52 2.16 8.47
N LEU A 147 -2.55 2.96 8.92
CA LEU A 147 -1.23 2.50 9.35
C LEU A 147 -1.21 1.97 10.79
N GLN A 148 -2.25 2.24 11.57
CA GLN A 148 -2.32 1.97 13.02
C GLN A 148 -1.16 2.63 13.77
N LEU A 149 -0.88 3.89 13.42
CA LEU A 149 0.14 4.74 14.03
C LEU A 149 -0.49 5.96 14.69
N PRO A 150 0.13 6.53 15.73
CA PRO A 150 -0.31 7.81 16.29
C PRO A 150 -0.30 8.92 15.23
N LEU A 151 -1.28 9.82 15.25
CA LEU A 151 -1.40 10.93 14.31
C LEU A 151 -0.12 11.80 14.27
N GLY A 152 0.52 12.06 15.40
CA GLY A 152 1.79 12.79 15.47
C GLY A 152 2.92 12.09 14.74
N THR A 153 2.95 10.75 14.79
CA THR A 153 3.92 9.93 14.06
C THR A 153 3.71 10.04 12.55
N VAL A 154 2.46 9.97 12.08
CA VAL A 154 2.15 10.13 10.65
C VAL A 154 2.54 11.52 10.16
N LYS A 155 2.19 12.58 10.88
CA LYS A 155 2.61 13.96 10.56
C LYS A 155 4.12 14.08 10.45
N SER A 156 4.85 13.51 11.41
CA SER A 156 6.31 13.49 11.41
C SER A 156 6.89 12.70 10.23
N HIS A 157 6.31 11.54 9.90
CA HIS A 157 6.71 10.73 8.76
C HIS A 157 6.52 11.48 7.43
N VAL A 158 5.39 12.15 7.25
CA VAL A 158 5.11 12.92 6.04
C VAL A 158 6.06 14.12 5.92
N SER A 159 6.29 14.88 7.00
CA SER A 159 7.21 16.03 6.98
C SER A 159 8.64 15.62 6.64
N ARG A 160 9.20 14.69 7.41
CA ARG A 160 10.58 14.21 7.20
C ARG A 160 10.75 13.51 5.84
N GLY A 161 9.73 12.81 5.39
CA GLY A 161 9.77 12.15 4.11
C GLY A 161 9.76 13.15 2.95
N ARG A 162 8.97 14.23 3.03
CA ARG A 162 9.00 15.33 2.06
C ARG A 162 10.38 16.00 1.99
N GLU A 163 10.99 16.26 3.14
CA GLU A 163 12.34 16.85 3.21
C GLU A 163 13.38 15.96 2.52
N LYS A 164 13.34 14.65 2.83
CA LYS A 164 14.26 13.68 2.19
C LYS A 164 14.01 13.56 0.68
N LEU A 165 12.76 13.52 0.25
CA LEU A 165 12.43 13.47 -1.18
C LEU A 165 12.93 14.72 -1.92
N ARG A 166 12.73 15.91 -1.36
CA ARG A 166 13.26 17.17 -1.93
C ARG A 166 14.77 17.14 -2.04
N ALA A 167 15.47 16.75 -0.98
CA ALA A 167 16.93 16.67 -0.97
C ALA A 167 17.49 15.68 -2.02
N LEU A 168 16.76 14.61 -2.35
CA LEU A 168 17.18 13.57 -3.31
C LEU A 168 16.79 13.89 -4.76
N ILE A 169 15.79 14.76 -4.97
CA ILE A 169 15.31 15.16 -6.30
C ILE A 169 15.94 16.49 -6.75
N GLY A 170 16.60 17.22 -5.85
CA GLY A 170 17.39 18.40 -6.19
C GLY A 170 16.59 19.72 -6.24
N GLU A 171 15.54 19.86 -5.43
CA GLU A 171 14.90 21.15 -5.12
C GLU A 171 15.24 21.64 -3.73
#